data_ef6a6827be7b02098ac39196b666c0fc
#
_entry.id   ef6a6827be7b02098ac39196b666c0fc
#
_cell.length_a   1.000
_cell.length_b   1.000
_cell.length_c   1.000
_cell.angle_alpha   90.00
_cell.angle_beta   90.00
_cell.angle_gamma   90.00
#
_symmetry.space_group_name_H-M   'P 1'
#
loop_
_entity.id
_entity.type
_entity.pdbx_description
1 polymer ?
#
loop_
_entity_poly.entity_id
_entity_poly.type
_entity_poly.pdbx_seq_one_letter_code
_entity_poly.pdbx_strand_id
1 'polypeptide(L)'
;MRLDQYQWSHNPRGMHNKRAYIGVETARMAAMKLGWVKLVAGGHEYDQECIRMIQNNITPIVRLWRQQFGYGPFDADMVTSWSEYIKSGVRWFEYYNEPNLSVEWPAATPPDYRNISGCIAPLMQNWLNWAELIISMGGYPAFPALSETVGNSEDVSSWLLALFQYLSDNYYDRFRNIANNGMWFATHPYFYNHFYQEAGGPLRMRQPDEERVDDGGWHFEYPYDPITQADQPGLTAISGPPKYPQGDPIGLTGMGQALMLKFQEMFGGGAVPVIGTEGGITPVPANRLDSQQLDARFPAFNWNSHAEATVACFNWIASQAPPWMFGLTVWKEDDYFEGPDRPLRAVQRLAETAPYFKLVPPIEALGGVGPQGTVPIGPGPIHGSPDYHFMLITPGFNTNWFFGEAREYWDQFRPTIVSSPDYIGYIPYQKSLAVTVLATPDLVDYMTQQIKQRWPTVWFDLIVAHQPQEVAKILRRRATVKRRFG
;
A
#
# COMPACT_ATOMS: atom_id res chain seq x y z
N MET A 1 -14.01 11.75 0.00
CA MET A 1 -13.26 11.68 1.28
C MET A 1 -11.79 11.90 1.03
N ARG A 2 -11.10 12.53 1.98
CA ARG A 2 -9.62 12.62 1.99
C ARG A 2 -9.05 11.46 2.80
N LEU A 3 -7.79 11.10 2.53
CA LEU A 3 -7.10 10.00 3.23
C LEU A 3 -7.11 10.18 4.76
N ASP A 4 -6.97 11.42 5.26
CA ASP A 4 -6.97 11.75 6.69
C ASP A 4 -8.35 11.65 7.38
N GLN A 5 -9.41 11.41 6.63
CA GLN A 5 -10.78 11.28 7.15
C GLN A 5 -11.20 9.84 7.41
N TYR A 6 -10.43 8.87 6.93
CA TYR A 6 -10.71 7.46 7.20
C TYR A 6 -10.40 7.11 8.65
N GLN A 7 -11.28 6.35 9.27
CA GLN A 7 -11.14 5.94 10.67
C GLN A 7 -10.35 4.64 10.77
N TRP A 8 -9.18 4.69 11.37
CA TRP A 8 -8.30 3.55 11.62
C TRP A 8 -7.25 3.89 12.68
N SER A 9 -6.44 2.90 13.08
CA SER A 9 -5.47 3.06 14.18
C SER A 9 -4.21 3.85 13.82
N HIS A 10 -3.96 4.16 12.55
CA HIS A 10 -2.70 4.68 12.00
C HIS A 10 -1.48 3.74 12.16
N ASN A 11 -1.69 2.55 12.70
CA ASN A 11 -0.68 1.51 12.86
C ASN A 11 -0.79 0.52 11.70
N PRO A 12 0.22 0.40 10.81
CA PRO A 12 0.14 -0.44 9.62
C PRO A 12 0.25 -1.95 9.87
N ARG A 13 0.56 -2.36 11.11
CA ARG A 13 0.72 -3.78 11.46
C ARG A 13 -0.60 -4.51 11.40
N GLY A 14 -0.67 -5.59 10.65
CA GLY A 14 -1.90 -6.36 10.57
C GLY A 14 -1.70 -7.86 10.41
N MET A 15 -2.76 -8.60 10.67
CA MET A 15 -2.83 -10.05 10.58
C MET A 15 -4.14 -10.46 9.91
N HIS A 16 -4.06 -11.40 8.97
CA HIS A 16 -5.23 -12.07 8.44
C HIS A 16 -5.62 -13.23 9.38
N ASN A 17 -6.78 -13.11 10.01
CA ASN A 17 -7.31 -14.16 10.84
C ASN A 17 -8.13 -15.14 10.00
N LYS A 18 -7.60 -16.34 9.80
CA LYS A 18 -8.30 -17.41 9.08
C LYS A 18 -9.29 -18.15 9.98
N ARG A 19 -9.05 -18.18 11.27
CA ARG A 19 -9.90 -18.83 12.26
C ARG A 19 -10.45 -17.84 13.25
N ALA A 20 -11.69 -18.00 13.56
CA ALA A 20 -12.30 -17.25 14.64
C ALA A 20 -12.07 -17.95 15.97
N TYR A 21 -11.12 -17.49 16.69
CA TYR A 21 -10.95 -17.85 18.09
C TYR A 21 -11.40 -16.67 18.94
N ILE A 22 -12.55 -16.77 19.51
CA ILE A 22 -13.16 -15.66 20.23
C ILE A 22 -12.42 -15.39 21.54
N GLY A 23 -11.97 -14.16 21.73
CA GLY A 23 -11.43 -13.62 22.98
C GLY A 23 -9.94 -13.85 23.22
N VAL A 24 -9.39 -15.02 22.91
CA VAL A 24 -7.98 -15.33 23.14
C VAL A 24 -7.09 -14.60 22.12
N GLU A 25 -7.54 -14.52 20.89
CA GLU A 25 -6.80 -13.92 19.79
C GLU A 25 -6.73 -12.40 19.87
N THR A 26 -7.81 -11.73 20.27
CA THR A 26 -7.75 -10.26 20.48
C THR A 26 -6.67 -9.89 21.49
N ALA A 27 -6.53 -10.63 22.59
CA ALA A 27 -5.48 -10.40 23.57
C ALA A 27 -4.08 -10.59 22.97
N ARG A 28 -3.89 -11.62 22.15
CA ARG A 28 -2.64 -11.90 21.45
C ARG A 28 -2.32 -10.83 20.40
N MET A 29 -3.32 -10.45 19.61
CA MET A 29 -3.21 -9.39 18.61
C MET A 29 -2.87 -8.05 19.24
N ALA A 30 -3.48 -7.74 20.38
CA ALA A 30 -3.14 -6.56 21.18
C ALA A 30 -1.72 -6.63 21.75
N ALA A 31 -1.28 -7.80 22.22
CA ALA A 31 0.09 -8.00 22.67
C ALA A 31 1.12 -7.82 21.56
N MET A 32 0.81 -8.21 20.33
CA MET A 32 1.61 -7.94 19.13
C MET A 32 1.53 -6.49 18.66
N LYS A 33 0.71 -5.68 19.30
CA LYS A 33 0.49 -4.27 18.94
C LYS A 33 0.04 -4.13 17.49
N LEU A 34 -0.94 -4.95 17.05
CA LEU A 34 -1.53 -4.85 15.73
C LEU A 34 -2.42 -3.61 15.63
N GLY A 35 -2.52 -3.07 14.43
CA GLY A 35 -3.44 -1.99 14.06
C GLY A 35 -4.57 -2.46 13.16
N TRP A 36 -4.39 -3.61 12.49
CA TRP A 36 -5.36 -4.20 11.56
C TRP A 36 -5.56 -5.69 11.82
N VAL A 37 -6.79 -6.15 11.65
CA VAL A 37 -7.10 -7.57 11.57
C VAL A 37 -8.14 -7.80 10.49
N LYS A 38 -7.84 -8.68 9.53
CA LYS A 38 -8.83 -9.13 8.55
C LYS A 38 -9.54 -10.38 9.08
N LEU A 39 -10.86 -10.35 9.01
CA LEU A 39 -11.75 -11.44 9.39
C LEU A 39 -12.49 -11.94 8.15
N VAL A 40 -12.51 -13.27 7.98
CA VAL A 40 -13.34 -13.94 6.99
C VAL A 40 -14.47 -14.66 7.73
N ALA A 41 -15.68 -14.19 7.55
CA ALA A 41 -16.86 -14.58 8.34
C ALA A 41 -17.91 -15.30 7.49
N GLY A 42 -18.62 -16.23 8.07
CA GLY A 42 -19.80 -16.88 7.45
C GLY A 42 -21.06 -16.00 7.52
N GLY A 43 -21.19 -15.22 8.58
CA GLY A 43 -22.26 -14.28 8.89
C GLY A 43 -21.73 -13.17 9.81
N HIS A 44 -22.44 -12.85 10.88
CA HIS A 44 -22.03 -11.79 11.82
C HIS A 44 -21.48 -12.35 13.17
N GLU A 45 -20.99 -13.58 13.16
CA GLU A 45 -20.50 -14.29 14.34
C GLU A 45 -19.35 -13.62 15.08
N TYR A 46 -18.68 -12.65 14.49
CA TYR A 46 -17.52 -11.93 15.07
C TYR A 46 -17.82 -10.49 15.47
N ASP A 47 -19.08 -10.10 15.52
CA ASP A 47 -19.46 -8.73 15.88
C ASP A 47 -18.91 -8.31 17.25
N GLN A 48 -19.02 -9.16 18.26
CA GLN A 48 -18.51 -8.92 19.61
C GLN A 48 -16.98 -8.89 19.65
N GLU A 49 -16.32 -9.71 18.82
CA GLU A 49 -14.88 -9.69 18.70
C GLU A 49 -14.39 -8.40 18.06
N CYS A 50 -15.10 -7.90 17.06
CA CYS A 50 -14.81 -6.60 16.45
C CYS A 50 -14.91 -5.45 17.47
N ILE A 51 -15.90 -5.47 18.38
CA ILE A 51 -16.00 -4.51 19.48
C ILE A 51 -14.73 -4.56 20.34
N ARG A 52 -14.30 -5.76 20.74
CA ARG A 52 -13.08 -5.92 21.54
C ARG A 52 -11.82 -5.44 20.82
N MET A 53 -11.71 -5.74 19.51
CA MET A 53 -10.60 -5.25 18.67
C MET A 53 -10.56 -3.72 18.65
N ILE A 54 -11.68 -3.08 18.38
CA ILE A 54 -11.80 -1.62 18.32
C ILE A 54 -11.43 -0.98 19.67
N GLN A 55 -11.89 -1.55 20.78
CA GLN A 55 -11.52 -1.12 22.14
C GLN A 55 -10.01 -1.22 22.43
N ASN A 56 -9.32 -2.12 21.75
CA ASN A 56 -7.87 -2.28 21.80
C ASN A 56 -7.12 -1.51 20.70
N ASN A 57 -7.80 -0.57 20.02
CA ASN A 57 -7.26 0.23 18.92
C ASN A 57 -6.79 -0.62 17.72
N ILE A 58 -7.46 -1.73 17.48
CA ILE A 58 -7.27 -2.60 16.30
C ILE A 58 -8.45 -2.37 15.36
N THR A 59 -8.16 -2.09 14.10
CA THR A 59 -9.17 -1.85 13.07
C THR A 59 -9.54 -3.16 12.37
N PRO A 60 -10.76 -3.67 12.50
CA PRO A 60 -11.20 -4.87 11.81
C PRO A 60 -11.56 -4.57 10.34
N ILE A 61 -11.18 -5.48 9.45
CA ILE A 61 -11.64 -5.59 8.07
C ILE A 61 -12.48 -6.85 7.96
N VAL A 62 -13.70 -6.77 7.46
CA VAL A 62 -14.59 -7.93 7.38
C VAL A 62 -14.91 -8.26 5.93
N ARG A 63 -14.74 -9.55 5.59
CA ARG A 63 -15.23 -10.15 4.34
C ARG A 63 -16.15 -11.32 4.68
N LEU A 64 -17.35 -11.35 4.08
CA LEU A 64 -18.23 -12.52 4.17
C LEU A 64 -17.79 -13.57 3.15
N TRP A 65 -17.48 -14.77 3.64
CA TRP A 65 -17.04 -15.88 2.79
C TRP A 65 -18.22 -16.56 2.11
N ARG A 66 -18.06 -16.85 0.84
CA ARG A 66 -18.94 -17.71 0.05
C ARG A 66 -18.08 -18.59 -0.84
N GLN A 67 -18.39 -19.88 -0.88
CA GLN A 67 -17.63 -20.84 -1.69
C GLN A 67 -17.86 -20.60 -3.18
N GLN A 68 -16.81 -20.54 -3.96
CA GLN A 68 -16.86 -20.38 -5.42
C GLN A 68 -17.85 -19.27 -5.86
N PHE A 69 -17.76 -18.12 -5.21
CA PHE A 69 -18.76 -17.08 -5.32
C PHE A 69 -18.79 -16.41 -6.70
N GLY A 70 -17.64 -16.34 -7.39
CA GLY A 70 -17.49 -15.69 -8.70
C GLY A 70 -17.99 -14.26 -8.66
N TYR A 71 -18.98 -13.94 -9.46
CA TYR A 71 -19.67 -12.65 -9.44
C TYR A 71 -21.01 -12.69 -8.67
N GLY A 72 -21.18 -13.63 -7.76
CA GLY A 72 -22.44 -13.80 -7.04
C GLY A 72 -22.98 -12.49 -6.45
N PRO A 73 -24.29 -12.22 -6.58
CA PRO A 73 -24.92 -11.09 -5.91
C PRO A 73 -25.05 -11.37 -4.41
N PHE A 74 -25.15 -10.29 -3.63
CA PHE A 74 -25.44 -10.42 -2.21
C PHE A 74 -26.93 -10.71 -1.95
N ASP A 75 -27.19 -11.36 -0.84
CA ASP A 75 -28.52 -11.72 -0.34
C ASP A 75 -28.88 -10.94 0.94
N ALA A 76 -30.10 -11.17 1.45
CA ALA A 76 -30.59 -10.51 2.65
C ALA A 76 -29.80 -10.87 3.92
N ASP A 77 -29.27 -12.09 3.99
CA ASP A 77 -28.47 -12.54 5.15
C ASP A 77 -27.12 -11.83 5.19
N MET A 78 -26.51 -11.60 4.02
CA MET A 78 -25.29 -10.80 3.91
C MET A 78 -25.55 -9.34 4.32
N VAL A 79 -26.68 -8.75 3.87
CA VAL A 79 -27.06 -7.37 4.26
C VAL A 79 -27.24 -7.27 5.77
N THR A 80 -27.91 -8.23 6.38
CA THR A 80 -28.08 -8.30 7.84
C THR A 80 -26.72 -8.39 8.53
N SER A 81 -25.84 -9.25 8.06
CA SER A 81 -24.50 -9.43 8.65
C SER A 81 -23.67 -8.14 8.60
N TRP A 82 -23.62 -7.46 7.46
CA TRP A 82 -22.92 -6.16 7.35
C TRP A 82 -23.52 -5.10 8.27
N SER A 83 -24.86 -5.08 8.39
CA SER A 83 -25.54 -4.13 9.30
C SER A 83 -25.14 -4.36 10.77
N GLU A 84 -25.03 -5.63 11.22
CA GLU A 84 -24.60 -5.94 12.58
C GLU A 84 -23.13 -5.56 12.82
N TYR A 85 -22.24 -5.83 11.86
CA TYR A 85 -20.85 -5.37 11.96
C TYR A 85 -20.72 -3.84 12.00
N ILE A 86 -21.51 -3.11 11.21
CA ILE A 86 -21.51 -1.64 11.24
C ILE A 86 -22.00 -1.12 12.59
N LYS A 87 -23.04 -1.71 13.17
CA LYS A 87 -23.52 -1.40 14.54
C LYS A 87 -22.44 -1.66 15.59
N SER A 88 -21.60 -2.68 15.37
CA SER A 88 -20.45 -3.01 16.23
C SER A 88 -19.25 -2.09 16.04
N GLY A 89 -19.33 -1.11 15.15
CA GLY A 89 -18.29 -0.11 14.90
C GLY A 89 -17.35 -0.43 13.74
N VAL A 90 -17.51 -1.56 13.07
CA VAL A 90 -16.72 -1.90 11.87
C VAL A 90 -17.02 -0.93 10.75
N ARG A 91 -15.98 -0.50 10.03
CA ARG A 91 -16.11 0.40 8.88
C ARG A 91 -15.53 -0.17 7.59
N TRP A 92 -14.59 -1.08 7.65
CA TRP A 92 -13.84 -1.58 6.51
C TRP A 92 -14.37 -2.93 6.05
N PHE A 93 -14.81 -3.02 4.79
CA PHE A 93 -15.46 -4.21 4.25
C PHE A 93 -14.89 -4.59 2.90
N GLU A 94 -14.73 -5.90 2.68
CA GLU A 94 -14.48 -6.51 1.38
C GLU A 94 -15.66 -7.35 0.93
N TYR A 95 -15.81 -7.49 -0.39
CA TYR A 95 -16.87 -8.27 -0.98
C TYR A 95 -16.37 -9.55 -1.65
N TYR A 96 -15.60 -9.41 -2.71
CA TYR A 96 -15.04 -10.52 -3.45
C TYR A 96 -13.63 -10.88 -2.98
N ASN A 97 -13.27 -12.18 -3.17
CA ASN A 97 -11.91 -12.67 -3.07
C ASN A 97 -11.40 -12.97 -4.46
N GLU A 98 -10.26 -12.40 -4.84
CA GLU A 98 -9.49 -12.75 -6.03
C GLU A 98 -10.33 -13.16 -7.26
N PRO A 99 -11.25 -12.31 -7.73
CA PRO A 99 -12.19 -12.69 -8.79
C PRO A 99 -11.53 -12.97 -10.13
N ASN A 100 -10.24 -12.79 -10.25
CA ASN A 100 -9.46 -13.21 -11.40
C ASN A 100 -9.04 -14.68 -11.36
N LEU A 101 -9.16 -15.37 -10.20
CA LEU A 101 -8.76 -16.78 -10.06
C LEU A 101 -9.90 -17.75 -10.35
N SER A 102 -9.59 -18.79 -11.10
CA SER A 102 -10.56 -19.84 -11.45
C SER A 102 -11.10 -20.60 -10.23
N VAL A 103 -10.33 -20.71 -9.16
CA VAL A 103 -10.75 -21.38 -7.91
C VAL A 103 -11.88 -20.67 -7.18
N GLU A 104 -12.06 -19.38 -7.44
CA GLU A 104 -13.11 -18.56 -6.84
C GLU A 104 -14.44 -18.61 -7.60
N TRP A 105 -14.46 -19.30 -8.75
CA TRP A 105 -15.65 -19.43 -9.59
C TRP A 105 -16.17 -20.85 -9.65
N PRO A 106 -17.48 -21.03 -9.92
CA PRO A 106 -18.01 -22.32 -10.30
C PRO A 106 -17.30 -22.86 -11.55
N ALA A 107 -16.96 -24.14 -11.55
CA ALA A 107 -16.22 -24.74 -12.67
C ALA A 107 -16.88 -24.57 -14.05
N ALA A 108 -18.22 -24.41 -14.08
CA ALA A 108 -18.98 -24.18 -15.31
C ALA A 108 -18.82 -22.75 -15.89
N THR A 109 -18.30 -21.82 -15.11
CA THR A 109 -18.18 -20.39 -15.48
C THR A 109 -16.79 -19.86 -15.09
N PRO A 110 -15.72 -20.32 -15.74
CA PRO A 110 -14.37 -19.87 -15.41
C PRO A 110 -14.22 -18.37 -15.72
N PRO A 111 -13.43 -17.64 -14.93
CA PRO A 111 -13.21 -16.22 -15.14
C PRO A 111 -12.41 -15.95 -16.41
N ASP A 112 -12.80 -14.92 -17.13
CA ASP A 112 -12.03 -14.39 -18.26
C ASP A 112 -12.27 -12.89 -18.38
N TYR A 113 -11.20 -12.08 -18.27
CA TYR A 113 -11.29 -10.62 -18.40
C TYR A 113 -11.78 -10.17 -19.78
N ARG A 114 -11.64 -11.00 -20.83
CA ARG A 114 -12.13 -10.73 -22.20
C ARG A 114 -13.63 -10.95 -22.34
N ASN A 115 -14.21 -11.72 -21.42
CA ASN A 115 -15.66 -11.96 -21.40
C ASN A 115 -16.38 -10.86 -20.62
N ILE A 116 -16.51 -9.68 -21.28
CA ILE A 116 -17.12 -8.51 -20.65
C ILE A 116 -18.54 -8.80 -20.16
N SER A 117 -19.40 -9.39 -21.00
CA SER A 117 -20.81 -9.62 -20.65
C SER A 117 -21.02 -10.74 -19.62
N GLY A 118 -20.15 -11.77 -19.62
CA GLY A 118 -20.33 -12.95 -18.77
C GLY A 118 -19.51 -12.89 -17.48
N CYS A 119 -18.49 -12.04 -17.38
CA CYS A 119 -17.64 -11.95 -16.20
C CYS A 119 -17.54 -10.52 -15.65
N ILE A 120 -17.03 -9.57 -16.45
CA ILE A 120 -16.70 -8.22 -15.96
C ILE A 120 -17.96 -7.42 -15.61
N ALA A 121 -18.96 -7.42 -16.50
CA ALA A 121 -20.19 -6.65 -16.30
C ALA A 121 -20.96 -7.09 -15.04
N PRO A 122 -21.31 -8.37 -14.85
CA PRO A 122 -22.03 -8.79 -13.66
C PRO A 122 -21.21 -8.58 -12.38
N LEU A 123 -19.90 -8.82 -12.42
CA LEU A 123 -19.01 -8.57 -11.28
C LEU A 123 -19.07 -7.10 -10.84
N MET A 124 -18.88 -6.16 -11.79
CA MET A 124 -18.85 -4.73 -11.46
C MET A 124 -20.23 -4.17 -11.12
N GLN A 125 -21.30 -4.64 -11.74
CA GLN A 125 -22.67 -4.22 -11.39
C GLN A 125 -23.02 -4.62 -9.96
N ASN A 126 -22.72 -5.86 -9.57
CA ASN A 126 -22.94 -6.34 -8.20
C ASN A 126 -22.06 -5.60 -7.20
N TRP A 127 -20.79 -5.36 -7.55
CA TRP A 127 -19.88 -4.58 -6.71
C TRP A 127 -20.36 -3.14 -6.50
N LEU A 128 -20.81 -2.44 -7.53
CA LEU A 128 -21.36 -1.10 -7.43
C LEU A 128 -22.56 -1.05 -6.49
N ASN A 129 -23.50 -1.97 -6.63
CA ASN A 129 -24.68 -2.05 -5.76
C ASN A 129 -24.28 -2.30 -4.30
N TRP A 130 -23.33 -3.21 -4.08
CA TRP A 130 -22.80 -3.49 -2.76
C TRP A 130 -22.06 -2.30 -2.16
N ALA A 131 -21.20 -1.66 -2.93
CA ALA A 131 -20.39 -0.52 -2.46
C ALA A 131 -21.27 0.66 -2.01
N GLU A 132 -22.31 0.96 -2.78
CA GLU A 132 -23.30 1.99 -2.40
C GLU A 132 -24.07 1.61 -1.14
N LEU A 133 -24.44 0.34 -1.00
CA LEU A 133 -25.08 -0.16 0.21
C LEU A 133 -24.19 0.02 1.44
N ILE A 134 -22.92 -0.40 1.37
CA ILE A 134 -21.95 -0.25 2.47
C ILE A 134 -21.75 1.23 2.84
N ILE A 135 -21.61 2.12 1.86
CA ILE A 135 -21.51 3.56 2.08
C ILE A 135 -22.77 4.09 2.77
N SER A 136 -23.94 3.68 2.32
CA SER A 136 -25.21 4.13 2.91
C SER A 136 -25.36 3.73 4.38
N MET A 137 -24.71 2.65 4.79
CA MET A 137 -24.64 2.18 6.18
C MET A 137 -23.50 2.85 6.97
N GLY A 138 -22.63 3.65 6.34
CA GLY A 138 -21.49 4.33 6.97
C GLY A 138 -20.20 3.50 6.98
N GLY A 139 -20.10 2.49 6.14
CA GLY A 139 -18.88 1.69 5.95
C GLY A 139 -18.03 2.15 4.77
N TYR A 140 -16.85 1.57 4.64
CA TYR A 140 -15.88 1.80 3.58
C TYR A 140 -15.77 0.54 2.71
N PRO A 141 -16.25 0.56 1.45
CA PRO A 141 -16.19 -0.60 0.57
C PRO A 141 -14.83 -0.72 -0.10
N ALA A 142 -14.26 -1.93 -0.11
CA ALA A 142 -13.08 -2.25 -0.90
C ALA A 142 -13.42 -2.43 -2.38
N PHE A 143 -12.56 -1.91 -3.27
CA PHE A 143 -12.49 -2.43 -4.64
C PHE A 143 -11.97 -3.89 -4.58
N PRO A 144 -12.43 -4.79 -5.46
CA PRO A 144 -12.07 -6.20 -5.35
C PRO A 144 -10.56 -6.44 -5.34
N ALA A 145 -10.09 -7.18 -4.34
CA ALA A 145 -8.70 -7.63 -4.30
C ALA A 145 -8.48 -8.67 -5.41
N LEU A 146 -7.50 -8.38 -6.28
CA LEU A 146 -7.06 -9.31 -7.32
C LEU A 146 -5.84 -10.09 -6.83
N SER A 147 -5.76 -11.36 -7.23
CA SER A 147 -4.52 -12.13 -7.06
C SER A 147 -3.45 -11.63 -8.03
N GLU A 148 -2.22 -11.52 -7.56
CA GLU A 148 -1.08 -11.03 -8.34
C GLU A 148 -0.54 -12.10 -9.31
N THR A 149 -1.43 -12.69 -10.11
CA THR A 149 -1.09 -13.69 -11.13
C THR A 149 -0.67 -13.03 -12.43
N VAL A 150 0.26 -13.68 -13.15
CA VAL A 150 0.78 -13.22 -14.43
C VAL A 150 0.44 -14.21 -15.53
N GLY A 151 -0.15 -13.70 -16.60
CA GLY A 151 -0.45 -14.48 -17.82
C GLY A 151 -1.81 -15.20 -17.80
N ASN A 152 -2.21 -15.69 -18.97
CA ASN A 152 -3.50 -16.37 -19.22
C ASN A 152 -4.74 -15.50 -18.91
N SER A 153 -5.88 -16.17 -18.69
CA SER A 153 -7.16 -15.54 -18.35
C SER A 153 -7.19 -14.94 -16.95
N GLU A 154 -6.20 -15.23 -16.12
CA GLU A 154 -6.08 -14.78 -14.73
C GLU A 154 -5.13 -13.61 -14.56
N ASP A 155 -4.51 -13.12 -15.64
CA ASP A 155 -3.53 -12.01 -15.62
C ASP A 155 -4.09 -10.77 -14.92
N VAL A 156 -3.45 -10.39 -13.82
CA VAL A 156 -3.93 -9.33 -12.93
C VAL A 156 -3.99 -7.96 -13.60
N SER A 157 -2.99 -7.62 -14.42
CA SER A 157 -2.95 -6.33 -15.11
C SER A 157 -4.06 -6.22 -16.15
N SER A 158 -4.35 -7.31 -16.86
CA SER A 158 -5.45 -7.39 -17.84
C SER A 158 -6.82 -7.29 -17.15
N TRP A 159 -6.99 -7.96 -16.00
CA TRP A 159 -8.20 -7.84 -15.19
C TRP A 159 -8.42 -6.41 -14.70
N LEU A 160 -7.38 -5.79 -14.12
CA LEU A 160 -7.46 -4.41 -13.66
C LEU A 160 -7.91 -3.47 -14.78
N LEU A 161 -7.30 -3.59 -15.96
CA LEU A 161 -7.67 -2.77 -17.12
C LEU A 161 -9.11 -3.01 -17.56
N ALA A 162 -9.56 -4.27 -17.63
CA ALA A 162 -10.92 -4.61 -18.02
C ALA A 162 -11.97 -4.07 -17.03
N LEU A 163 -11.72 -4.20 -15.71
CA LEU A 163 -12.61 -3.68 -14.67
C LEU A 163 -12.73 -2.16 -14.75
N PHE A 164 -11.61 -1.44 -14.83
CA PHE A 164 -11.62 0.02 -14.89
C PHE A 164 -12.18 0.55 -16.20
N GLN A 165 -11.87 -0.10 -17.33
CA GLN A 165 -12.45 0.29 -18.61
C GLN A 165 -13.97 0.14 -18.60
N TYR A 166 -14.47 -1.00 -18.10
CA TYR A 166 -15.92 -1.20 -18.00
C TYR A 166 -16.60 -0.16 -17.11
N LEU A 167 -16.01 0.17 -15.97
CA LEU A 167 -16.54 1.21 -15.08
C LEU A 167 -16.49 2.60 -15.71
N SER A 168 -15.40 2.92 -16.40
CA SER A 168 -15.24 4.20 -17.12
C SER A 168 -16.28 4.36 -18.23
N ASP A 169 -16.51 3.32 -19.01
CA ASP A 169 -17.41 3.37 -20.17
C ASP A 169 -18.88 3.39 -19.78
N ASN A 170 -19.26 2.72 -18.68
CA ASN A 170 -20.65 2.47 -18.35
C ASN A 170 -21.13 3.14 -17.05
N TYR A 171 -20.23 3.41 -16.09
CA TYR A 171 -20.58 3.85 -14.76
C TYR A 171 -19.64 4.91 -14.18
N TYR A 172 -19.08 5.76 -15.02
CA TYR A 172 -18.06 6.76 -14.67
C TYR A 172 -18.44 7.60 -13.45
N ASP A 173 -19.58 8.28 -13.50
CA ASP A 173 -20.01 9.14 -12.39
C ASP A 173 -20.38 8.36 -11.12
N ARG A 174 -20.99 7.18 -11.29
CA ARG A 174 -21.35 6.30 -10.18
C ARG A 174 -20.12 5.80 -9.43
N PHE A 175 -19.10 5.36 -10.17
CA PHE A 175 -17.83 4.92 -9.59
C PHE A 175 -17.11 6.07 -8.89
N ARG A 176 -17.05 7.24 -9.50
CA ARG A 176 -16.47 8.44 -8.88
C ARG A 176 -17.19 8.83 -7.59
N ASN A 177 -18.51 8.73 -7.55
CA ASN A 177 -19.27 8.98 -6.34
C ASN A 177 -18.89 8.00 -5.22
N ILE A 178 -18.75 6.70 -5.54
CA ILE A 178 -18.28 5.69 -4.58
C ILE A 178 -16.88 6.03 -4.08
N ALA A 179 -15.96 6.37 -4.97
CA ALA A 179 -14.59 6.75 -4.61
C ALA A 179 -14.54 7.95 -3.65
N ASN A 180 -15.39 8.94 -3.87
CA ASN A 180 -15.47 10.12 -2.99
C ASN A 180 -16.09 9.85 -1.62
N ASN A 181 -16.79 8.73 -1.45
CA ASN A 181 -17.57 8.45 -0.24
C ASN A 181 -17.04 7.29 0.60
N GLY A 182 -15.78 6.90 0.40
CA GLY A 182 -15.13 5.97 1.33
C GLY A 182 -14.57 4.69 0.68
N MET A 183 -14.52 4.61 -0.66
CA MET A 183 -13.86 3.49 -1.33
C MET A 183 -12.37 3.40 -0.95
N TRP A 184 -11.86 2.18 -0.95
CA TRP A 184 -10.46 1.88 -0.79
C TRP A 184 -10.07 0.70 -1.67
N PHE A 185 -8.77 0.49 -1.90
CA PHE A 185 -8.25 -0.65 -2.66
C PHE A 185 -7.73 -1.73 -1.72
N ALA A 186 -8.28 -2.93 -1.85
CA ALA A 186 -7.71 -4.12 -1.26
C ALA A 186 -6.71 -4.76 -2.24
N THR A 187 -5.58 -5.23 -1.71
CA THR A 187 -4.54 -5.92 -2.47
C THR A 187 -4.10 -7.18 -1.74
N HIS A 188 -3.52 -8.13 -2.46
CA HIS A 188 -2.94 -9.35 -1.90
C HIS A 188 -1.44 -9.42 -2.20
N PRO A 189 -0.62 -8.54 -1.58
CA PRO A 189 0.78 -8.40 -1.91
C PRO A 189 1.62 -9.51 -1.26
N TYR A 190 1.83 -10.59 -1.98
CA TYR A 190 2.83 -11.59 -1.65
C TYR A 190 4.15 -11.17 -2.27
N PHE A 191 5.19 -11.00 -1.48
CA PHE A 191 6.46 -10.48 -1.97
C PHE A 191 7.63 -11.41 -1.67
N TYR A 192 8.71 -11.20 -2.41
CA TYR A 192 9.87 -12.07 -2.44
C TYR A 192 10.76 -11.95 -1.19
N ASN A 193 11.69 -12.87 -1.06
CA ASN A 193 12.71 -12.94 -0.02
C ASN A 193 13.89 -11.96 -0.22
N HIS A 194 13.64 -10.78 -0.75
CA HIS A 194 14.63 -9.71 -0.84
C HIS A 194 14.85 -9.08 0.52
N PHE A 195 15.62 -9.69 1.36
CA PHE A 195 15.64 -9.19 2.72
C PHE A 195 16.77 -8.25 3.05
N TYR A 196 17.70 -8.03 2.14
CA TYR A 196 18.69 -7.01 2.38
C TYR A 196 19.48 -6.59 1.14
N GLN A 197 19.78 -5.31 1.08
CA GLN A 197 20.73 -4.74 0.13
C GLN A 197 21.42 -3.52 0.76
N GLU A 198 22.75 -3.47 0.66
CA GLU A 198 23.50 -2.34 1.18
C GLU A 198 23.27 -1.08 0.36
N ALA A 199 23.01 0.04 1.03
CA ALA A 199 22.86 1.33 0.37
C ALA A 199 24.20 1.73 -0.27
N GLY A 200 24.16 2.08 -1.58
CA GLY A 200 25.34 2.52 -2.32
C GLY A 200 26.40 1.44 -2.59
N GLY A 201 26.16 0.20 -2.18
CA GLY A 201 27.01 -0.94 -2.49
C GLY A 201 26.61 -1.65 -3.77
N PRO A 202 27.44 -2.61 -4.25
CA PRO A 202 27.06 -3.45 -5.35
C PRO A 202 25.83 -4.29 -4.95
N LEU A 203 24.94 -4.54 -5.92
CA LEU A 203 23.82 -5.44 -5.74
C LEU A 203 24.36 -6.85 -5.43
N ARG A 204 24.05 -7.35 -4.25
CA ARG A 204 24.46 -8.70 -3.85
C ARG A 204 23.44 -9.34 -2.93
N MET A 205 23.39 -10.64 -2.97
CA MET A 205 22.65 -11.40 -1.97
C MET A 205 23.33 -11.33 -0.61
N ARG A 206 22.54 -11.14 0.43
CA ARG A 206 22.99 -11.32 1.79
C ARG A 206 23.09 -12.80 2.12
N GLN A 207 24.17 -13.19 2.79
CA GLN A 207 24.30 -14.56 3.27
C GLN A 207 23.39 -14.79 4.50
N PRO A 208 22.91 -16.03 4.75
CA PRO A 208 21.97 -16.30 5.84
C PRO A 208 22.50 -15.99 7.24
N ASP A 209 23.80 -16.05 7.43
CA ASP A 209 24.52 -15.79 8.68
C ASP A 209 25.05 -14.36 8.79
N GLU A 210 24.87 -13.57 7.76
CA GLU A 210 25.31 -12.19 7.72
C GLU A 210 24.41 -11.30 8.56
N GLU A 211 24.98 -10.59 9.53
CA GLU A 211 24.22 -9.66 10.35
C GLU A 211 23.63 -8.54 9.51
N ARG A 212 22.46 -8.10 9.91
CA ARG A 212 21.81 -6.94 9.30
C ARG A 212 22.57 -5.68 9.70
N VAL A 213 22.97 -4.90 8.71
CA VAL A 213 23.52 -3.55 8.90
C VAL A 213 22.38 -2.55 8.72
N ASP A 214 22.27 -1.58 9.64
CA ASP A 214 21.14 -0.64 9.64
C ASP A 214 21.13 0.35 8.49
N ASP A 215 22.21 0.48 7.77
CA ASP A 215 22.38 1.35 6.58
C ASP A 215 21.86 0.71 5.28
N GLY A 216 21.66 -0.59 5.27
CA GLY A 216 20.99 -1.27 4.18
C GLY A 216 19.49 -1.27 4.35
N GLY A 217 18.76 -1.43 3.33
CA GLY A 217 17.31 -1.49 3.39
C GLY A 217 16.77 -2.88 3.14
N TRP A 218 15.62 -3.18 3.69
CA TRP A 218 14.77 -4.21 3.18
C TRP A 218 14.10 -3.69 1.91
N HIS A 219 14.06 -4.53 0.86
CA HIS A 219 13.39 -4.18 -0.38
C HIS A 219 12.09 -4.95 -0.48
N PHE A 220 10.99 -4.23 -0.30
CA PHE A 220 9.64 -4.78 -0.36
C PHE A 220 8.91 -4.38 -1.65
N GLU A 221 9.52 -3.54 -2.47
CA GLU A 221 8.93 -2.99 -3.68
C GLU A 221 9.46 -3.70 -4.93
N TYR A 222 8.84 -4.77 -5.30
CA TYR A 222 8.96 -5.34 -6.64
C TYR A 222 7.86 -4.71 -7.53
N PRO A 223 8.14 -4.22 -8.71
CA PRO A 223 9.42 -4.26 -9.46
C PRO A 223 10.36 -3.08 -9.21
N TYR A 224 10.10 -2.26 -8.23
CA TYR A 224 10.86 -1.01 -8.00
C TYR A 224 12.14 -1.20 -7.20
N ASP A 225 12.40 -2.39 -6.70
CA ASP A 225 13.65 -2.64 -5.98
C ASP A 225 14.87 -2.54 -6.92
N PRO A 226 16.04 -2.12 -6.40
CA PRO A 226 17.20 -1.87 -7.24
C PRO A 226 17.70 -3.13 -7.99
N ILE A 227 17.48 -4.31 -7.44
CA ILE A 227 17.91 -5.58 -8.08
C ILE A 227 17.04 -5.88 -9.28
N THR A 228 15.73 -5.77 -9.14
CA THR A 228 14.80 -5.95 -10.26
C THR A 228 15.04 -4.92 -11.36
N GLN A 229 15.27 -3.66 -11.01
CA GLN A 229 15.59 -2.62 -11.99
C GLN A 229 16.92 -2.86 -12.70
N ALA A 230 17.91 -3.46 -12.03
CA ALA A 230 19.16 -3.84 -12.68
C ALA A 230 18.97 -4.97 -13.71
N ASP A 231 18.11 -5.96 -13.39
CA ASP A 231 17.83 -7.10 -14.28
C ASP A 231 16.83 -6.75 -15.39
N GLN A 232 15.88 -5.91 -15.11
CA GLN A 232 14.77 -5.55 -15.99
C GLN A 232 14.56 -4.03 -16.01
N PRO A 233 15.47 -3.27 -16.61
CA PRO A 233 15.40 -1.82 -16.63
C PRO A 233 14.09 -1.30 -17.22
N GLY A 234 13.46 -0.36 -16.52
CA GLY A 234 12.19 0.25 -16.95
C GLY A 234 10.95 -0.57 -16.64
N LEU A 235 11.05 -1.70 -15.92
CA LEU A 235 9.87 -2.40 -15.44
C LEU A 235 9.17 -1.56 -14.38
N THR A 236 7.87 -1.36 -14.58
CA THR A 236 6.97 -0.66 -13.65
C THR A 236 5.77 -1.54 -13.31
N ALA A 237 4.89 -1.07 -12.45
CA ALA A 237 3.68 -1.82 -12.11
C ALA A 237 2.72 -2.05 -13.28
N ILE A 238 2.75 -1.21 -14.32
CA ILE A 238 1.80 -1.27 -15.44
C ILE A 238 2.44 -1.27 -16.83
N SER A 239 3.75 -1.18 -16.92
CA SER A 239 4.49 -1.20 -18.18
C SER A 239 5.90 -1.74 -17.98
N GLY A 240 6.48 -2.35 -19.00
CA GLY A 240 7.82 -2.91 -18.89
C GLY A 240 8.41 -3.39 -20.22
N PRO A 241 9.54 -4.09 -20.13
CA PRO A 241 10.20 -4.67 -21.30
C PRO A 241 9.33 -5.77 -21.93
N PRO A 242 9.73 -6.31 -23.12
CA PRO A 242 8.88 -7.24 -23.89
C PRO A 242 8.38 -8.47 -23.12
N LYS A 243 9.07 -8.90 -22.08
CA LYS A 243 8.64 -10.04 -21.23
C LYS A 243 7.41 -9.70 -20.38
N TYR A 244 7.27 -8.44 -19.98
CA TYR A 244 6.18 -7.95 -19.14
C TYR A 244 5.59 -6.65 -19.72
N PRO A 245 5.00 -6.67 -20.91
CA PRO A 245 4.56 -5.45 -21.60
C PRO A 245 3.48 -4.69 -20.85
N GLN A 246 2.72 -5.38 -19.99
CA GLN A 246 1.68 -4.78 -19.14
C GLN A 246 2.18 -4.43 -17.73
N GLY A 247 3.48 -4.55 -17.51
CA GLY A 247 4.08 -4.32 -16.19
C GLY A 247 4.09 -5.55 -15.29
N ASP A 248 4.55 -5.32 -14.07
CA ASP A 248 4.58 -6.33 -13.00
C ASP A 248 4.07 -5.70 -11.71
N PRO A 249 2.82 -5.95 -11.33
CA PRO A 249 2.23 -5.37 -10.13
C PRO A 249 2.58 -6.13 -8.84
N ILE A 250 3.51 -7.07 -8.90
CA ILE A 250 3.93 -7.87 -7.75
C ILE A 250 4.83 -7.06 -6.82
N GLY A 251 4.59 -7.14 -5.53
CA GLY A 251 5.35 -6.45 -4.49
C GLY A 251 4.46 -5.85 -3.43
N LEU A 252 5.04 -5.26 -2.40
CA LEU A 252 4.26 -4.73 -1.28
C LEU A 252 3.30 -3.60 -1.72
N THR A 253 3.75 -2.69 -2.57
CA THR A 253 2.91 -1.60 -3.10
C THR A 253 2.64 -1.71 -4.61
N GLY A 254 3.22 -2.69 -5.29
CA GLY A 254 3.15 -2.80 -6.76
C GLY A 254 1.73 -2.81 -7.28
N MET A 255 0.86 -3.70 -6.77
CA MET A 255 -0.55 -3.74 -7.18
C MET A 255 -1.31 -2.48 -6.79
N GLY A 256 -1.07 -1.95 -5.58
CA GLY A 256 -1.65 -0.69 -5.14
C GLY A 256 -1.25 0.47 -6.06
N GLN A 257 -0.01 0.50 -6.50
CA GLN A 257 0.50 1.49 -7.45
C GLN A 257 -0.18 1.36 -8.82
N ALA A 258 -0.36 0.14 -9.32
CA ALA A 258 -1.06 -0.11 -10.59
C ALA A 258 -2.52 0.37 -10.52
N LEU A 259 -3.23 0.00 -9.45
CA LEU A 259 -4.60 0.48 -9.19
C LEU A 259 -4.65 2.01 -9.12
N MET A 260 -3.74 2.63 -8.38
CA MET A 260 -3.71 4.07 -8.18
C MET A 260 -3.43 4.83 -9.48
N LEU A 261 -2.45 4.38 -10.27
CA LEU A 261 -2.11 5.01 -11.55
C LEU A 261 -3.28 4.94 -12.54
N LYS A 262 -3.95 3.77 -12.64
CA LYS A 262 -5.11 3.64 -13.52
C LYS A 262 -6.33 4.41 -13.01
N PHE A 263 -6.55 4.44 -11.73
CA PHE A 263 -7.59 5.29 -11.12
C PHE A 263 -7.38 6.77 -11.44
N GLN A 264 -6.14 7.25 -11.33
CA GLN A 264 -5.79 8.63 -11.63
C GLN A 264 -5.95 8.94 -13.13
N GLU A 265 -5.45 8.06 -13.98
CA GLU A 265 -5.52 8.21 -15.44
C GLU A 265 -6.97 8.25 -15.94
N MET A 266 -7.79 7.31 -15.50
CA MET A 266 -9.12 7.11 -16.08
C MET A 266 -10.22 7.93 -15.41
N PHE A 267 -10.09 8.25 -14.12
CA PHE A 267 -11.12 8.95 -13.35
C PHE A 267 -10.70 10.33 -12.85
N GLY A 268 -9.47 10.75 -13.13
CA GLY A 268 -8.95 12.04 -12.67
C GLY A 268 -8.81 12.10 -11.15
N GLY A 269 -8.53 10.96 -10.53
CA GLY A 269 -8.50 10.83 -9.07
C GLY A 269 -7.23 11.33 -8.43
N GLY A 270 -7.31 11.54 -7.13
CA GLY A 270 -6.20 11.75 -6.23
C GLY A 270 -5.68 10.42 -5.68
N ALA A 271 -6.09 10.11 -4.47
CA ALA A 271 -5.75 8.84 -3.85
C ALA A 271 -6.87 8.35 -2.92
N VAL A 272 -7.06 7.05 -2.90
CA VAL A 272 -7.85 6.33 -1.90
C VAL A 272 -6.92 5.43 -1.09
N PRO A 273 -7.29 5.00 0.13
CA PRO A 273 -6.47 4.07 0.89
C PRO A 273 -6.21 2.77 0.13
N VAL A 274 -5.01 2.23 0.29
CA VAL A 274 -4.65 0.87 -0.13
C VAL A 274 -4.26 0.07 1.10
N ILE A 275 -4.80 -1.12 1.23
CA ILE A 275 -4.46 -2.04 2.31
C ILE A 275 -4.20 -3.41 1.69
N GLY A 276 -3.03 -3.96 1.98
CA GLY A 276 -2.77 -5.37 1.72
C GLY A 276 -3.62 -6.22 2.69
N THR A 277 -4.68 -6.83 2.19
CA THR A 277 -5.60 -7.57 3.06
C THR A 277 -5.29 -9.06 3.13
N GLU A 278 -4.32 -9.50 2.36
CA GLU A 278 -3.73 -10.82 2.35
C GLU A 278 -2.33 -10.69 1.77
N GLY A 279 -1.35 -11.46 2.20
CA GLY A 279 -0.01 -11.39 1.62
C GLY A 279 1.11 -11.41 2.66
N GLY A 280 2.18 -10.70 2.35
CA GLY A 280 3.38 -10.65 3.18
C GLY A 280 4.44 -11.66 2.78
N ILE A 281 5.35 -11.95 3.71
CA ILE A 281 6.47 -12.85 3.51
C ILE A 281 6.04 -14.26 3.91
N THR A 282 6.11 -15.21 2.99
CA THR A 282 5.81 -16.62 3.32
C THR A 282 6.75 -17.12 4.41
N PRO A 283 6.21 -17.58 5.54
CA PRO A 283 7.03 -18.18 6.59
C PRO A 283 7.68 -19.48 6.08
N VAL A 284 8.94 -19.68 6.40
CA VAL A 284 9.65 -20.89 6.02
C VAL A 284 9.60 -21.90 7.16
N PRO A 285 9.07 -23.10 6.93
CA PRO A 285 9.96 -24.24 6.91
C PRO A 285 10.23 -24.65 5.48
N ALA A 286 11.41 -25.20 5.27
CA ALA A 286 11.93 -25.60 3.97
C ALA A 286 11.01 -26.53 3.15
N ASN A 287 10.00 -27.11 3.74
CA ASN A 287 9.02 -27.99 3.09
C ASN A 287 7.70 -27.29 2.65
N ARG A 288 7.61 -25.97 2.83
CA ARG A 288 6.43 -25.16 2.47
C ARG A 288 6.79 -23.89 1.72
N LEU A 289 7.95 -23.87 1.07
CA LEU A 289 8.33 -22.76 0.23
C LEU A 289 7.37 -22.68 -0.95
N ASP A 290 6.53 -21.66 -0.95
CA ASP A 290 5.83 -21.28 -2.15
C ASP A 290 6.89 -20.72 -3.11
N SER A 291 7.06 -21.36 -4.25
CA SER A 291 8.06 -20.95 -5.25
C SER A 291 7.82 -19.54 -5.80
N GLN A 292 6.62 -19.02 -5.65
CA GLN A 292 6.26 -17.66 -6.07
C GLN A 292 6.89 -16.58 -5.18
N GLN A 293 7.31 -16.92 -3.97
CA GLN A 293 7.88 -15.98 -3.02
C GLN A 293 9.39 -16.12 -2.84
N LEU A 294 10.04 -16.87 -3.71
CA LEU A 294 11.47 -17.08 -3.71
C LEU A 294 12.13 -16.42 -4.92
N ASP A 295 13.05 -15.53 -4.63
CA ASP A 295 14.06 -15.11 -5.59
C ASP A 295 15.35 -15.89 -5.31
N ALA A 296 15.81 -16.68 -6.29
CA ALA A 296 16.99 -17.51 -6.15
C ALA A 296 18.30 -16.71 -5.93
N ARG A 297 18.27 -15.40 -6.15
CA ARG A 297 19.38 -14.49 -5.88
C ARG A 297 19.55 -14.19 -4.39
N PHE A 298 18.55 -14.52 -3.56
CA PHE A 298 18.54 -14.25 -2.13
C PHE A 298 18.42 -15.53 -1.33
N PRO A 299 19.03 -15.61 -0.14
CA PRO A 299 18.82 -16.72 0.76
C PRO A 299 17.35 -16.79 1.18
N ALA A 300 16.84 -18.00 1.35
CA ALA A 300 15.53 -18.19 1.92
C ALA A 300 15.47 -17.64 3.35
N PHE A 301 14.31 -17.11 3.77
CA PHE A 301 14.12 -16.70 5.15
C PHE A 301 14.29 -17.87 6.10
N ASN A 302 15.05 -17.66 7.17
CA ASN A 302 14.94 -18.44 8.39
C ASN A 302 13.99 -17.72 9.40
N TRP A 303 13.70 -18.34 10.54
CA TRP A 303 12.75 -17.78 11.51
C TRP A 303 13.16 -16.42 12.06
N ASN A 304 14.45 -16.17 12.20
CA ASN A 304 14.95 -14.89 12.69
C ASN A 304 14.84 -13.83 11.59
N SER A 305 15.33 -14.10 10.38
CA SER A 305 15.25 -13.16 9.27
C SER A 305 13.80 -12.89 8.86
N HIS A 306 12.92 -13.90 8.94
CA HIS A 306 11.48 -13.70 8.72
C HIS A 306 10.86 -12.74 9.75
N ALA A 307 11.18 -12.92 11.04
CA ALA A 307 10.69 -12.04 12.09
C ALA A 307 11.19 -10.60 11.93
N GLU A 308 12.48 -10.42 11.65
CA GLU A 308 13.06 -9.10 11.40
C GLU A 308 12.47 -8.45 10.14
N ALA A 309 12.32 -9.20 9.05
CA ALA A 309 11.71 -8.70 7.83
C ALA A 309 10.25 -8.30 8.04
N THR A 310 9.49 -9.06 8.82
CA THR A 310 8.10 -8.74 9.15
C THR A 310 8.00 -7.39 9.89
N VAL A 311 8.85 -7.18 10.91
CA VAL A 311 8.90 -5.89 11.62
C VAL A 311 9.36 -4.78 10.71
N ALA A 312 10.41 -5.02 9.90
CA ALA A 312 10.94 -4.04 8.98
C ALA A 312 9.92 -3.64 7.91
N CYS A 313 9.13 -4.59 7.39
CA CYS A 313 8.05 -4.33 6.45
C CYS A 313 7.02 -3.35 7.03
N PHE A 314 6.52 -3.59 8.23
CA PHE A 314 5.58 -2.68 8.86
C PHE A 314 6.16 -1.29 9.16
N ASN A 315 7.42 -1.24 9.58
CA ASN A 315 8.11 0.03 9.81
C ASN A 315 8.30 0.79 8.49
N TRP A 316 8.62 0.08 7.41
CA TRP A 316 8.72 0.65 6.07
C TRP A 316 7.37 1.20 5.59
N ILE A 317 6.26 0.44 5.77
CA ILE A 317 4.91 0.94 5.44
C ILE A 317 4.60 2.24 6.19
N ALA A 318 4.93 2.31 7.48
CA ALA A 318 4.66 3.50 8.28
C ALA A 318 5.45 4.72 7.82
N SER A 319 6.73 4.53 7.47
CA SER A 319 7.69 5.63 7.30
C SER A 319 8.05 5.95 5.85
N GLN A 320 7.98 4.98 4.94
CA GLN A 320 8.52 5.10 3.59
C GLN A 320 7.52 4.80 2.47
N ALA A 321 6.54 3.92 2.71
CA ALA A 321 5.53 3.60 1.70
C ALA A 321 4.70 4.85 1.33
N PRO A 322 4.15 4.88 0.11
CA PRO A 322 3.29 5.98 -0.33
C PRO A 322 2.21 6.34 0.69
N PRO A 323 1.79 7.60 0.76
CA PRO A 323 0.79 8.05 1.75
C PRO A 323 -0.50 7.27 1.76
N TRP A 324 -0.90 6.74 0.62
CA TRP A 324 -2.10 5.96 0.45
C TRP A 324 -1.98 4.50 0.92
N MET A 325 -0.78 3.96 1.14
CA MET A 325 -0.59 2.61 1.68
C MET A 325 -0.78 2.62 3.19
N PHE A 326 -1.95 2.19 3.67
CA PHE A 326 -2.31 2.27 5.09
C PHE A 326 -1.77 1.12 5.92
N GLY A 327 -1.68 -0.08 5.36
CA GLY A 327 -1.23 -1.23 6.12
C GLY A 327 -1.21 -2.52 5.32
N LEU A 328 -0.86 -3.59 6.00
CA LEU A 328 -0.82 -4.95 5.48
C LEU A 328 -1.31 -5.90 6.55
N THR A 329 -2.26 -6.78 6.22
CA THR A 329 -2.59 -7.95 7.03
C THR A 329 -1.89 -9.17 6.46
N VAL A 330 -0.84 -9.63 7.14
CA VAL A 330 -0.04 -10.76 6.66
C VAL A 330 -0.84 -12.07 6.70
N TRP A 331 -0.72 -12.84 5.64
CA TRP A 331 -1.32 -14.17 5.52
C TRP A 331 -0.40 -15.20 6.18
N LYS A 332 -0.83 -15.98 7.07
CA LYS A 332 -2.09 -15.97 7.84
C LYS A 332 -1.79 -16.30 9.29
N GLU A 333 -2.73 -16.10 10.17
CA GLU A 333 -2.57 -16.37 11.59
C GLU A 333 -1.94 -17.72 11.91
N ASP A 334 -2.42 -18.81 11.29
CA ASP A 334 -1.90 -20.16 11.50
C ASP A 334 -0.37 -20.25 11.27
N ASP A 335 0.13 -19.55 10.25
CA ASP A 335 1.55 -19.57 9.89
C ASP A 335 2.41 -18.73 10.84
N TYR A 336 1.79 -17.83 11.60
CA TYR A 336 2.44 -16.97 12.58
C TYR A 336 2.24 -17.43 14.03
N PHE A 337 1.24 -18.26 14.31
CA PHE A 337 0.89 -18.68 15.67
C PHE A 337 1.00 -20.18 15.92
N GLU A 338 1.01 -21.02 14.90
CA GLU A 338 1.00 -22.48 15.06
C GLU A 338 2.36 -23.13 14.80
N GLY A 339 2.80 -23.92 15.75
CA GLY A 339 4.02 -24.72 15.66
C GLY A 339 5.08 -24.32 16.67
N PRO A 340 5.97 -25.22 17.04
CA PRO A 340 6.85 -25.07 18.20
C PRO A 340 7.80 -23.86 18.13
N ASP A 341 8.13 -23.39 16.94
CA ASP A 341 9.09 -22.29 16.81
C ASP A 341 8.64 -21.16 15.86
N ARG A 342 7.60 -21.37 15.08
CA ARG A 342 7.22 -20.52 13.96
C ARG A 342 6.70 -19.14 14.33
N PRO A 343 5.64 -19.11 15.11
CA PRO A 343 4.96 -17.86 15.37
C PRO A 343 5.65 -17.08 16.45
N LEU A 344 6.32 -17.80 17.34
CA LEU A 344 6.92 -17.18 18.50
C LEU A 344 7.92 -16.10 18.11
N ARG A 345 8.67 -16.25 17.04
CA ARG A 345 9.66 -15.23 16.66
C ARG A 345 9.04 -13.97 16.09
N ALA A 346 8.18 -14.05 15.08
CA ALA A 346 7.53 -12.86 14.52
C ALA A 346 6.57 -12.23 15.56
N VAL A 347 5.75 -13.04 16.24
CA VAL A 347 4.87 -12.59 17.32
C VAL A 347 5.65 -11.95 18.45
N GLN A 348 6.70 -12.61 18.94
CA GLN A 348 7.57 -12.10 19.98
C GLN A 348 8.23 -10.80 19.56
N ARG A 349 8.78 -10.74 18.37
CA ARG A 349 9.47 -9.57 17.86
C ARG A 349 8.53 -8.38 17.66
N LEU A 350 7.30 -8.61 17.21
CA LEU A 350 6.27 -7.58 17.15
C LEU A 350 5.87 -7.07 18.56
N ALA A 351 5.76 -7.98 19.53
CA ALA A 351 5.45 -7.59 20.91
C ALA A 351 6.57 -6.76 21.55
N GLU A 352 7.82 -7.12 21.30
CA GLU A 352 9.01 -6.43 21.83
C GLU A 352 9.23 -5.04 21.21
N THR A 353 8.81 -4.84 19.96
CA THR A 353 9.03 -3.59 19.23
C THR A 353 7.84 -2.63 19.31
N ALA A 354 8.12 -1.33 19.43
CA ALA A 354 7.08 -0.32 19.31
C ALA A 354 6.62 -0.20 17.84
N PRO A 355 5.31 -0.03 17.56
CA PRO A 355 4.85 0.26 16.21
C PRO A 355 5.24 1.69 15.82
N TYR A 356 5.54 1.89 14.54
CA TYR A 356 5.54 3.21 13.95
C TYR A 356 4.14 3.55 13.44
N PHE A 357 3.73 4.80 13.61
CA PHE A 357 2.44 5.27 13.15
C PHE A 357 2.59 6.05 11.85
N LYS A 358 1.71 5.77 10.91
CA LYS A 358 1.73 6.43 9.61
C LYS A 358 1.13 7.83 9.71
N LEU A 359 1.82 8.80 9.14
CA LEU A 359 1.28 10.13 8.90
C LEU A 359 0.54 10.14 7.57
N VAL A 360 -0.73 10.52 7.61
CA VAL A 360 -1.59 10.54 6.43
C VAL A 360 -1.91 11.99 6.05
N PRO A 361 -1.47 12.45 4.88
CA PRO A 361 -1.82 13.79 4.39
C PRO A 361 -3.28 13.83 3.91
N PRO A 362 -3.90 15.02 3.84
CA PRO A 362 -5.29 15.19 3.42
C PRO A 362 -5.45 15.15 1.89
N ILE A 363 -5.04 14.07 1.27
CA ILE A 363 -5.18 13.84 -0.17
C ILE A 363 -6.62 13.40 -0.45
N GLU A 364 -7.29 14.06 -1.37
CA GLU A 364 -8.66 13.73 -1.76
C GLU A 364 -8.72 12.56 -2.75
N ALA A 365 -9.78 11.77 -2.70
CA ALA A 365 -10.00 10.67 -3.62
C ALA A 365 -10.18 11.18 -5.07
N LEU A 366 -11.05 12.16 -5.25
CA LEU A 366 -11.33 12.80 -6.53
C LEU A 366 -11.48 14.31 -6.32
N GLY A 367 -10.99 15.08 -7.27
CA GLY A 367 -11.28 16.50 -7.31
C GLY A 367 -10.30 17.41 -6.59
N GLY A 368 -9.24 16.86 -6.02
CA GLY A 368 -8.10 17.65 -5.56
C GLY A 368 -7.17 18.08 -6.69
N VAL A 369 -7.29 17.45 -7.85
CA VAL A 369 -6.74 18.02 -9.08
C VAL A 369 -7.76 19.05 -9.53
N GLY A 370 -7.67 20.22 -8.95
CA GLY A 370 -8.27 21.37 -9.58
C GLY A 370 -7.88 21.35 -11.05
N PRO A 371 -8.70 21.89 -11.94
CA PRO A 371 -8.36 21.96 -13.36
C PRO A 371 -6.90 22.39 -13.44
N GLN A 372 -6.15 21.78 -14.35
CA GLN A 372 -4.76 22.13 -14.59
C GLN A 372 -4.62 23.65 -14.50
N GLY A 373 -4.08 24.16 -13.40
CA GLY A 373 -4.06 25.57 -13.12
C GLY A 373 -4.42 26.01 -11.69
N THR A 374 -5.02 25.17 -10.84
CA THR A 374 -5.14 25.49 -9.41
C THR A 374 -3.86 25.06 -8.69
N VAL A 375 -3.00 25.99 -8.54
CA VAL A 375 -1.66 25.78 -8.05
C VAL A 375 -1.65 26.03 -6.55
N PRO A 376 -1.06 25.12 -5.74
CA PRO A 376 -0.82 25.41 -4.35
C PRO A 376 -0.04 26.73 -4.21
N ILE A 377 -0.47 27.58 -3.33
CA ILE A 377 0.27 28.81 -3.03
C ILE A 377 1.58 28.38 -2.39
N GLY A 378 2.71 28.81 -2.97
CA GLY A 378 4.00 28.58 -2.35
C GLY A 378 4.03 29.16 -0.93
N PRO A 379 4.81 28.59 -0.02
CA PRO A 379 4.99 29.21 1.28
C PRO A 379 5.47 30.64 1.07
N GLY A 380 4.99 31.54 1.88
CA GLY A 380 5.51 32.92 1.93
C GLY A 380 7.06 32.95 2.06
N PRO A 381 7.68 34.01 2.50
CA PRO A 381 9.11 34.19 2.43
C PRO A 381 9.91 32.95 2.92
N ILE A 382 11.08 32.75 2.36
CA ILE A 382 12.04 31.62 2.44
C ILE A 382 12.12 30.87 3.79
N HIS A 383 11.67 31.48 4.88
CA HIS A 383 11.69 30.94 6.24
C HIS A 383 10.29 30.59 6.79
N GLY A 384 9.24 30.73 5.98
CA GLY A 384 7.88 30.36 6.41
C GLY A 384 7.74 28.86 6.65
N SER A 385 6.83 28.49 7.55
CA SER A 385 6.41 27.10 7.68
C SER A 385 5.29 26.86 6.67
N PRO A 386 5.54 26.10 5.59
CA PRO A 386 4.47 25.72 4.68
C PRO A 386 3.46 24.81 5.41
N ASP A 387 2.21 24.79 4.95
CA ASP A 387 1.24 23.81 5.44
C ASP A 387 1.73 22.39 5.16
N TYR A 388 2.35 22.18 3.99
CA TYR A 388 2.91 20.90 3.56
C TYR A 388 4.34 21.07 3.05
N HIS A 389 5.19 20.08 3.35
CA HIS A 389 6.54 19.99 2.83
C HIS A 389 6.77 18.61 2.23
N PHE A 390 6.88 18.53 0.91
CA PHE A 390 7.25 17.32 0.20
C PHE A 390 8.75 17.25 -0.01
N MET A 391 9.32 16.08 0.28
CA MET A 391 10.68 15.72 -0.14
C MET A 391 10.56 14.72 -1.27
N LEU A 392 10.81 15.16 -2.49
CA LEU A 392 10.77 14.34 -3.68
C LEU A 392 12.15 13.72 -3.91
N ILE A 393 12.21 12.41 -3.76
CA ILE A 393 13.42 11.64 -3.96
C ILE A 393 13.39 11.06 -5.37
N THR A 394 14.31 11.49 -6.23
CA THR A 394 14.37 11.02 -7.61
C THR A 394 15.04 9.65 -7.71
N PRO A 395 14.82 8.90 -8.82
CA PRO A 395 15.62 7.71 -9.12
C PRO A 395 17.12 8.01 -9.03
N GLY A 396 17.89 7.13 -8.46
CA GLY A 396 19.31 7.31 -8.16
C GLY A 396 19.61 7.56 -6.67
N PHE A 397 18.58 7.92 -5.89
CA PHE A 397 18.69 7.94 -4.43
C PHE A 397 17.76 6.92 -3.81
N ASN A 398 18.31 6.03 -2.99
CA ASN A 398 17.51 5.11 -2.20
C ASN A 398 16.85 5.87 -1.04
N THR A 399 15.55 5.66 -0.81
CA THR A 399 14.83 6.31 0.29
C THR A 399 15.27 5.83 1.67
N ASN A 400 15.83 4.63 1.76
CA ASN A 400 16.23 4.03 3.04
C ASN A 400 17.33 4.83 3.75
N TRP A 401 18.31 5.36 3.03
CA TRP A 401 19.37 6.16 3.65
C TRP A 401 18.84 7.47 4.26
N PHE A 402 17.76 8.02 3.70
CA PHE A 402 17.22 9.30 4.16
C PHE A 402 16.89 9.28 5.66
N PHE A 403 16.26 8.23 6.14
CA PHE A 403 15.87 8.11 7.55
C PHE A 403 17.05 7.80 8.48
N GLY A 404 18.11 7.18 7.97
CA GLY A 404 19.36 6.99 8.71
C GLY A 404 20.22 8.25 8.71
N GLU A 405 20.62 8.66 7.52
CA GLU A 405 21.62 9.71 7.31
C GLU A 405 21.06 11.13 7.47
N ALA A 406 19.78 11.35 7.18
CA ALA A 406 19.13 12.65 7.31
C ALA A 406 18.13 12.71 8.47
N ARG A 407 18.24 11.80 9.43
CA ARG A 407 17.32 11.64 10.55
C ARG A 407 17.08 12.94 11.31
N GLU A 408 18.12 13.70 11.62
CA GLU A 408 18.02 14.98 12.34
C GLU A 408 17.13 15.98 11.59
N TYR A 409 17.28 16.05 10.27
CA TYR A 409 16.44 16.92 9.43
C TYR A 409 14.99 16.44 9.43
N TRP A 410 14.76 15.13 9.28
CA TRP A 410 13.42 14.57 9.28
C TRP A 410 12.74 14.72 10.64
N ASP A 411 13.44 14.44 11.73
CA ASP A 411 12.90 14.60 13.08
C ASP A 411 12.47 16.04 13.37
N GLN A 412 13.21 17.01 12.83
CA GLN A 412 12.94 18.43 13.05
C GLN A 412 11.84 18.99 12.15
N PHE A 413 11.80 18.62 10.87
CA PHE A 413 10.95 19.27 9.89
C PHE A 413 9.82 18.40 9.37
N ARG A 414 9.87 17.10 9.59
CA ARG A 414 8.84 16.12 9.21
C ARG A 414 8.32 16.27 7.78
N PRO A 415 9.18 16.35 6.75
CA PRO A 415 8.70 16.38 5.39
C PRO A 415 7.99 15.07 5.02
N THR A 416 7.01 15.15 4.15
CA THR A 416 6.40 13.97 3.54
C THR A 416 7.28 13.51 2.38
N ILE A 417 7.75 12.27 2.41
CA ILE A 417 8.54 11.70 1.32
C ILE A 417 7.60 11.30 0.19
N VAL A 418 7.93 11.72 -1.02
CA VAL A 418 7.17 11.39 -2.23
C VAL A 418 8.11 10.93 -3.35
N SER A 419 7.63 10.03 -4.19
CA SER A 419 8.38 9.47 -5.33
C SER A 419 7.98 10.07 -6.68
N SER A 420 6.85 10.79 -6.74
CA SER A 420 6.38 11.45 -7.95
C SER A 420 6.01 12.91 -7.70
N PRO A 421 6.31 13.82 -8.64
CA PRO A 421 5.83 15.19 -8.58
C PRO A 421 4.30 15.30 -8.69
N ASP A 422 3.61 14.27 -9.17
CA ASP A 422 2.16 14.30 -9.33
C ASP A 422 1.42 14.46 -7.99
N TYR A 423 2.02 14.06 -6.88
CA TYR A 423 1.47 14.29 -5.54
C TYR A 423 1.28 15.78 -5.19
N ILE A 424 1.97 16.68 -5.88
CA ILE A 424 1.80 18.13 -5.73
C ILE A 424 0.37 18.55 -6.07
N GLY A 425 -0.20 17.95 -7.12
CA GLY A 425 -1.56 18.26 -7.59
C GLY A 425 -2.68 17.92 -6.61
N TYR A 426 -2.40 17.17 -5.55
CA TYR A 426 -3.39 16.77 -4.54
C TYR A 426 -3.48 17.72 -3.35
N ILE A 427 -2.56 18.66 -3.23
CA ILE A 427 -2.62 19.65 -2.17
C ILE A 427 -3.69 20.70 -2.51
N PRO A 428 -4.63 20.96 -1.59
CA PRO A 428 -5.66 21.98 -1.81
C PRO A 428 -5.04 23.34 -2.14
N TYR A 429 -5.63 24.07 -3.09
CA TYR A 429 -5.09 25.36 -3.56
C TYR A 429 -4.96 26.43 -2.46
N GLN A 430 -5.75 26.31 -1.37
CA GLN A 430 -5.65 27.22 -0.23
C GLN A 430 -4.48 26.92 0.71
N LYS A 431 -3.77 25.82 0.46
CA LYS A 431 -2.67 25.36 1.30
C LYS A 431 -1.32 25.67 0.66
N SER A 432 -0.38 26.10 1.47
CA SER A 432 0.98 26.31 1.01
C SER A 432 1.76 25.01 0.95
N LEU A 433 2.49 24.81 -0.15
CA LEU A 433 3.33 23.63 -0.36
C LEU A 433 4.76 24.06 -0.69
N ALA A 434 5.72 23.45 -0.01
CA ALA A 434 7.11 23.43 -0.41
C ALA A 434 7.48 22.04 -0.94
N VAL A 435 8.31 22.01 -1.97
CA VAL A 435 8.87 20.78 -2.53
C VAL A 435 10.38 20.88 -2.56
N THR A 436 11.06 20.08 -1.75
CA THR A 436 12.50 19.87 -1.84
C THR A 436 12.76 18.67 -2.72
N VAL A 437 13.43 18.87 -3.84
CA VAL A 437 13.81 17.80 -4.77
C VAL A 437 15.24 17.38 -4.49
N LEU A 438 15.45 16.07 -4.32
CA LEU A 438 16.79 15.48 -4.31
C LEU A 438 17.03 14.88 -5.69
N ALA A 439 17.96 15.46 -6.45
CA ALA A 439 18.23 15.06 -7.81
C ALA A 439 19.72 14.88 -8.09
N THR A 440 20.03 13.90 -8.93
CA THR A 440 21.34 13.83 -9.59
C THR A 440 21.45 14.92 -10.67
N PRO A 441 22.65 15.37 -11.02
CA PRO A 441 22.82 16.48 -11.97
C PRO A 441 22.10 16.29 -13.31
N ASP A 442 22.00 15.06 -13.80
CA ASP A 442 21.33 14.69 -15.05
C ASP A 442 19.80 14.84 -14.99
N LEU A 443 19.21 14.80 -13.81
CA LEU A 443 17.76 14.93 -13.60
C LEU A 443 17.30 16.35 -13.25
N VAL A 444 18.23 17.29 -13.02
CA VAL A 444 17.91 18.65 -12.54
C VAL A 444 16.94 19.38 -13.47
N ASP A 445 17.28 19.45 -14.75
CA ASP A 445 16.47 20.19 -15.73
C ASP A 445 15.10 19.56 -15.90
N TYR A 446 15.06 18.23 -16.00
CA TYR A 446 13.81 17.48 -16.11
C TYR A 446 12.90 17.73 -14.91
N MET A 447 13.42 17.57 -13.69
CA MET A 447 12.63 17.74 -12.47
C MET A 447 12.18 19.18 -12.26
N THR A 448 13.07 20.14 -12.57
CA THR A 448 12.74 21.57 -12.50
C THR A 448 11.61 21.91 -13.46
N GLN A 449 11.70 21.43 -14.69
CA GLN A 449 10.67 21.64 -15.69
C GLN A 449 9.34 21.00 -15.29
N GLN A 450 9.35 19.71 -14.86
CA GLN A 450 8.16 19.00 -14.42
C GLN A 450 7.42 19.72 -13.28
N ILE A 451 8.15 20.31 -12.34
CA ILE A 451 7.52 20.97 -11.20
C ILE A 451 7.14 22.42 -11.56
N LYS A 452 8.08 23.24 -12.04
CA LYS A 452 7.84 24.67 -12.23
C LYS A 452 6.87 24.98 -13.37
N GLN A 453 6.81 24.15 -14.42
CA GLN A 453 5.83 24.35 -15.50
C GLN A 453 4.41 23.97 -15.07
N ARG A 454 4.26 22.88 -14.30
CA ARG A 454 2.95 22.40 -13.88
C ARG A 454 2.44 23.14 -12.65
N TRP A 455 3.33 23.53 -11.75
CA TRP A 455 3.00 24.18 -10.48
C TRP A 455 3.92 25.37 -10.18
N PRO A 456 3.81 26.49 -10.91
CA PRO A 456 4.74 27.61 -10.82
C PRO A 456 4.74 28.34 -9.47
N THR A 457 3.71 28.18 -8.66
CA THR A 457 3.59 28.87 -7.35
C THR A 457 4.07 28.02 -6.18
N VAL A 458 4.39 26.74 -6.40
CA VAL A 458 4.98 25.89 -5.37
C VAL A 458 6.36 26.44 -4.97
N TRP A 459 6.63 26.49 -3.68
CA TRP A 459 7.98 26.78 -3.21
C TRP A 459 8.89 25.62 -3.60
N PHE A 460 9.82 25.88 -4.51
CA PHE A 460 10.71 24.89 -5.05
C PHE A 460 12.10 25.04 -4.47
N ASP A 461 12.60 24.01 -3.82
CA ASP A 461 13.93 23.87 -3.26
C ASP A 461 14.60 22.66 -3.91
N LEU A 462 15.87 22.79 -4.29
CA LEU A 462 16.59 21.75 -5.03
C LEU A 462 17.92 21.44 -4.34
N ILE A 463 18.14 20.16 -4.08
CA ILE A 463 19.42 19.64 -3.62
C ILE A 463 19.97 18.75 -4.72
N VAL A 464 21.09 19.16 -5.31
CA VAL A 464 21.79 18.42 -6.36
C VAL A 464 22.99 17.72 -5.75
N ALA A 465 23.09 16.42 -5.98
CA ALA A 465 24.21 15.62 -5.48
C ALA A 465 24.42 14.39 -6.35
N HIS A 466 25.64 13.89 -6.37
CA HIS A 466 25.96 12.62 -7.04
C HIS A 466 25.72 11.41 -6.14
N GLN A 467 25.77 11.61 -4.83
CA GLN A 467 25.69 10.54 -3.85
C GLN A 467 24.85 10.94 -2.63
N PRO A 468 24.19 9.96 -1.98
CA PRO A 468 23.41 10.18 -0.77
C PRO A 468 24.13 10.94 0.34
N GLN A 469 25.41 10.68 0.55
CA GLN A 469 26.23 11.30 1.60
C GLN A 469 26.35 12.82 1.45
N GLU A 470 26.36 13.32 0.21
CA GLU A 470 26.37 14.77 -0.06
C GLU A 470 25.05 15.40 0.34
N VAL A 471 23.94 14.76 0.00
CA VAL A 471 22.60 15.19 0.42
C VAL A 471 22.51 15.18 1.95
N ALA A 472 22.94 14.10 2.59
CA ALA A 472 22.92 13.96 4.04
C ALA A 472 23.69 15.10 4.74
N LYS A 473 24.86 15.46 4.21
CA LYS A 473 25.65 16.59 4.72
C LYS A 473 24.89 17.92 4.63
N ILE A 474 24.22 18.16 3.51
CA ILE A 474 23.40 19.38 3.31
C ILE A 474 22.23 19.39 4.31
N LEU A 475 21.50 18.28 4.42
CA LEU A 475 20.34 18.19 5.30
C LEU A 475 20.72 18.29 6.79
N ARG A 476 21.81 17.65 7.23
CA ARG A 476 22.33 17.82 8.59
C ARG A 476 22.70 19.28 8.88
N ARG A 477 23.37 19.94 7.95
CA ARG A 477 23.68 21.38 8.09
C ARG A 477 22.41 22.21 8.24
N ARG A 478 21.39 21.94 7.40
CA ARG A 478 20.09 22.61 7.50
C ARG A 478 19.44 22.39 8.87
N ALA A 479 19.44 21.15 9.36
CA ALA A 479 18.94 20.82 10.69
C ALA A 479 19.69 21.58 11.80
N THR A 480 21.01 21.57 11.77
CA THR A 480 21.86 22.28 12.75
C THR A 480 21.52 23.77 12.83
N VAL A 481 21.33 24.42 11.70
CA VAL A 481 21.00 25.85 11.65
C VAL A 481 19.50 26.14 11.68
N LYS A 482 18.68 25.13 11.91
CA LYS A 482 17.21 25.18 11.95
C LYS A 482 16.58 25.79 10.68
N ARG A 483 17.14 25.48 9.54
CA ARG A 483 16.72 25.98 8.23
C ARG A 483 16.08 24.87 7.41
N ARG A 484 14.82 25.01 7.06
CA ARG A 484 14.09 23.99 6.31
C ARG A 484 14.53 23.93 4.84
N PHE A 485 14.82 25.08 4.24
CA PHE A 485 15.17 25.23 2.83
C PHE A 485 16.57 25.84 2.65
N GLY A 486 17.15 25.68 1.45
CA GLY A 486 18.45 26.25 1.09
C GLY A 486 18.41 27.69 0.59
#